data_dbe4748f1549681a9b42dca73a1c7184
#
_entry.id   dbe4748f1549681a9b42dca73a1c7184
#
_cell.length_a   1.000
_cell.length_b   1.000
_cell.length_c   1.000
_cell.angle_alpha   90.00
_cell.angle_beta   90.00
_cell.angle_gamma   90.00
#
_symmetry.space_group_name_H-M   'P 1'
#
loop_
_entity.id
_entity.type
_entity.pdbx_description
1 polymer ?
#
loop_
_entity_poly.entity_id
_entity_poly.type
_entity_poly.pdbx_seq_one_letter_code
_entity_poly.pdbx_strand_id
1 'polypeptide(L)' 'MDQEKIGKFIAICRKEEGLTQAQLAEKLNITDRAVSKWETGKSMPDSSIMLELCGLLNISVNE' A
#
# COMPACT_ATOMS: atom_id res chain seq x y z
N MET A 1 -11.97 -7.15 -8.67
CA MET A 1 -10.62 -7.20 -8.12
C MET A 1 -10.65 -7.67 -6.70
N ASP A 2 -9.65 -8.46 -6.35
CA ASP A 2 -9.62 -9.11 -5.04
C ASP A 2 -8.84 -8.23 -4.07
N GLN A 3 -9.52 -7.81 -3.02
CA GLN A 3 -8.95 -6.94 -2.00
C GLN A 3 -7.75 -7.58 -1.30
N GLU A 4 -7.82 -8.89 -1.09
CA GLU A 4 -6.71 -9.61 -0.47
C GLU A 4 -5.48 -9.66 -1.38
N LYS A 5 -5.69 -9.86 -2.67
CA LYS A 5 -4.57 -9.89 -3.62
C LYS A 5 -3.92 -8.53 -3.75
N ILE A 6 -4.72 -7.47 -3.76
CA ILE A 6 -4.20 -6.11 -3.79
C ILE A 6 -3.36 -5.85 -2.55
N GLY A 7 -3.86 -6.27 -1.38
CA GLY A 7 -3.13 -6.09 -0.13
C GLY A 7 -1.80 -6.82 -0.13
N LYS A 8 -1.78 -8.06 -0.61
CA LYS A 8 -0.54 -8.83 -0.71
C LYS A 8 0.45 -8.17 -1.66
N PHE A 9 -0.04 -7.63 -2.76
CA PHE A 9 0.81 -6.94 -3.71
C PHE A 9 1.43 -5.69 -3.10
N ILE A 10 0.65 -4.93 -2.34
CA ILE A 10 1.15 -3.75 -1.62
C ILE A 10 2.26 -4.17 -0.65
N ALA A 11 2.06 -5.26 0.08
CA ALA A 11 3.07 -5.73 1.02
C ALA A 11 4.37 -6.13 0.33
N ILE A 12 4.26 -6.82 -0.80
CA ILE A 12 5.44 -7.23 -1.57
C ILE A 12 6.20 -6.01 -2.06
N CYS A 13 5.50 -5.05 -2.65
CA CYS A 13 6.15 -3.86 -3.18
C CYS A 13 6.77 -3.02 -2.07
N ARG A 14 6.07 -2.92 -0.93
CA ARG A 14 6.60 -2.20 0.22
C ARG A 14 7.93 -2.81 0.68
N LYS A 15 7.97 -4.13 0.79
CA LYS A 15 9.18 -4.83 1.23
C LYS A 15 10.30 -4.68 0.22
N GLU A 16 9.99 -4.70 -1.06
CA GLU A 16 10.98 -4.49 -2.10
C GLU A 16 11.59 -3.10 -2.04
N GLU A 17 10.83 -2.11 -1.58
CA GLU A 17 11.34 -0.75 -1.39
C GLU A 17 12.05 -0.60 -0.03
N GLY A 18 12.12 -1.66 0.76
CA GLY A 18 12.81 -1.62 2.04
C GLY A 18 12.06 -0.86 3.13
N LEU A 19 10.75 -0.77 3.03
CA LEU A 19 9.95 0.00 3.97
C LEU A 19 9.18 -0.91 4.93
N THR A 20 9.11 -0.49 6.20
CA THR A 20 8.18 -1.10 7.16
C THR A 20 6.79 -0.50 6.93
N GLN A 21 5.76 -1.13 7.54
CA GLN A 21 4.41 -0.56 7.48
C GLN A 21 4.39 0.85 8.07
N ALA A 22 5.10 1.07 9.18
CA ALA A 22 5.15 2.38 9.80
C ALA A 22 5.83 3.41 8.91
N GLN A 23 6.90 3.02 8.22
CA GLN A 23 7.60 3.92 7.32
C GLN A 23 6.74 4.31 6.12
N LEU A 24 6.03 3.34 5.55
CA LEU A 24 5.11 3.65 4.45
C LEU A 24 3.99 4.56 4.92
N ALA A 25 3.42 4.28 6.08
CA ALA A 25 2.36 5.11 6.64
C ALA A 25 2.83 6.55 6.84
N GLU A 26 4.03 6.72 7.33
CA GLU A 26 4.61 8.05 7.55
C GLU A 26 4.70 8.82 6.23
N LYS A 27 5.16 8.16 5.18
CA LYS A 27 5.28 8.80 3.86
C LYS A 27 3.94 9.21 3.29
N LEU A 28 2.88 8.47 3.64
CA LEU A 28 1.53 8.77 3.17
C LEU A 28 0.75 9.65 4.14
N ASN A 29 1.36 9.99 5.28
CA ASN A 29 0.72 10.80 6.32
C ASN A 29 -0.54 10.13 6.87
N ILE A 30 -0.48 8.83 7.09
CA ILE A 30 -1.57 8.03 7.65
C ILE A 30 -1.00 7.15 8.76
N THR A 31 -1.84 6.29 9.33
CA THR A 31 -1.41 5.40 10.41
C THR A 31 -0.90 4.07 9.86
N ASP A 32 -0.01 3.42 10.61
CA ASP A 32 0.46 2.08 10.22
C ASP A 32 -0.67 1.06 10.27
N ARG A 33 -1.68 1.31 11.10
CA ARG A 33 -2.86 0.45 11.19
C ARG A 33 -3.62 0.44 9.86
N ALA A 34 -3.69 1.58 9.18
CA ALA A 34 -4.33 1.65 7.87
C ALA A 34 -3.60 0.78 6.86
N VAL A 35 -2.27 0.86 6.84
CA VAL A 35 -1.45 0.01 5.95
C VAL A 35 -1.67 -1.46 6.27
N SER A 36 -1.70 -1.81 7.55
CA SER A 36 -1.93 -3.19 7.97
C SER A 36 -3.29 -3.70 7.48
N LYS A 37 -4.33 -2.88 7.54
CA LYS A 37 -5.66 -3.27 7.05
C LYS A 37 -5.65 -3.53 5.56
N TRP A 38 -4.93 -2.73 4.79
CA TRP A 38 -4.81 -2.98 3.35
C TRP A 38 -4.14 -4.32 3.09
N GLU A 39 -3.04 -4.57 3.78
CA GLU A 39 -2.22 -5.77 3.53
C GLU A 39 -2.90 -7.04 3.97
N THR A 40 -3.86 -6.96 4.88
CA THR A 40 -4.63 -8.11 5.33
C THR A 40 -5.98 -8.23 4.62
N GLY A 41 -6.27 -7.34 3.68
CA GLY A 41 -7.50 -7.40 2.90
C GLY A 41 -8.74 -6.88 3.61
N LYS A 42 -8.57 -6.17 4.71
CA LYS A 42 -9.70 -5.65 5.49
C LYS A 42 -10.23 -4.34 4.95
N SER A 43 -9.40 -3.59 4.25
CA SER A 43 -9.82 -2.36 3.61
C SER A 43 -8.92 -2.08 2.42
N MET A 44 -9.27 -1.08 1.64
CA MET A 44 -8.46 -0.66 0.49
C MET A 44 -8.12 0.82 0.61
N PRO A 45 -6.96 1.23 0.07
CA PRO A 45 -6.67 2.66 -0.02
C PRO A 45 -7.69 3.33 -0.93
N ASP A 46 -8.03 4.58 -0.63
CA ASP A 46 -8.89 5.33 -1.55
C ASP A 46 -8.08 5.74 -2.78
N SER A 47 -8.76 6.32 -3.78
CA SER A 47 -8.10 6.57 -5.06
C SER A 47 -6.95 7.56 -4.96
N SER A 48 -7.05 8.59 -4.11
CA SER A 48 -5.95 9.56 -3.98
C SER A 48 -4.74 8.93 -3.30
N ILE A 49 -4.97 8.11 -2.27
CA ILE A 49 -3.87 7.40 -1.60
C ILE A 49 -3.27 6.35 -2.53
N MET A 50 -4.11 5.70 -3.34
CA MET A 50 -3.61 4.71 -4.30
C MET A 50 -2.63 5.34 -5.29
N LEU A 51 -2.92 6.56 -5.76
CA LEU A 51 -2.00 7.27 -6.65
C LEU A 51 -0.67 7.56 -5.97
N GLU A 52 -0.71 7.99 -4.71
CA GLU A 52 0.52 8.22 -3.95
C GLU A 52 1.30 6.93 -3.75
N LEU A 53 0.60 5.84 -3.46
CA LEU A 53 1.22 4.53 -3.31
C LEU A 53 1.96 4.11 -4.57
N CYS A 54 1.32 4.29 -5.73
CA CYS A 54 1.94 3.92 -6.99
C CYS A 54 3.24 4.68 -7.22
N GLY A 55 3.26 5.95 -6.86
CA GLY A 55 4.47 6.75 -6.98
C GLY A 55 5.56 6.30 -6.01
N LEU A 56 5.19 6.06 -4.75
CA LEU A 56 6.15 5.68 -3.71
C LEU A 56 6.72 4.29 -3.93
N LEU A 57 5.90 3.36 -4.38
CA LEU A 57 6.30 1.97 -4.55
C LEU A 57 6.73 1.64 -5.96
N ASN A 58 6.77 2.65 -6.82
CA ASN A 58 7.18 2.49 -8.21
C ASN A 58 6.33 1.45 -8.93
N ILE A 59 5.02 1.51 -8.72
CA ILE A 59 4.06 0.58 -9.31
C ILE A 59 3.38 1.26 -10.49
N SER A 60 3.21 0.51 -11.59
CA SER A 60 2.45 1.00 -12.73
C SER A 60 0.99 0.55 -12.58
N VAL A 61 0.06 1.50 -12.67
CA VAL A 61 -1.36 1.17 -12.61
C VAL A 61 -1.92 0.76 -13.96
N ASN A 62 -1.10 0.82 -14.99
CA ASN A 62 -1.52 0.47 -16.34
C ASN A 62 -1.32 -1.01 -16.67
N GLU A 63 -0.77 -1.75 -15.75
CA GLU A 63 -0.51 -3.17 -15.94
C GLU A 63 -1.78 -4.04 -15.79
#